data_4055ee1083fbbaa16db71e2e77fa15fa
#
_entry.id   4055ee1083fbbaa16db71e2e77fa15fa
#
_cell.length_a   1.000
_cell.length_b   1.000
_cell.length_c   1.000
_cell.angle_alpha   90.00
_cell.angle_beta   90.00
_cell.angle_gamma   90.00
#
_symmetry.space_group_name_H-M   'P 1'
#
loop_
_entity.id
_entity.type
_entity.pdbx_description
1 polymer ?
#
loop_
_entity_poly.entity_id
_entity_poly.type
_entity_poly.pdbx_seq_one_letter_code
_entity_poly.pdbx_strand_id
1 'polypeptide(L)'
;MDDDLKKEKKPNSLIIGMLGAIVGGIIVGALFLGVDFFFDNSTVIQGAKNEIVVNQGSADSVVEAIAQTVPPSVVGIETTGVAMTAYGPQEASGVGSGFILTSDGYIATNQHVASNDISGMTVSLADGKTYDAKLIWSDSTLDMAIIKIDATDLPVLELGDSDNVVVGELAVAVGNPLGLNFERTVTSGIVSAINRSIPLDSGLAEDLIQTDASINSGNSGGPLVDKNGKVIGINTYKLTTGEGMGFAIPINILKPILNEIVATGKFDATVMGITGYDRAIADYYVTDSKVDFNEGIYIASVQQGGGAANAGLLAGDIIKEINGVKTNTMLKMKEILYAVDAGEKVSVTFERNGQKQTKDVVVTSEQ
;
A
#
# COMPACT_ATOMS: atom_id res chain seq x y z
N MET A 1 -9.88 55.84 -77.98
CA MET A 1 -8.72 55.61 -77.07
C MET A 1 -9.36 55.13 -75.82
N ASP A 2 -9.67 53.83 -75.73
CA ASP A 2 -10.42 53.16 -74.74
C ASP A 2 -9.44 52.58 -73.69
N ASP A 3 -9.64 52.92 -72.44
CA ASP A 3 -8.85 52.45 -71.32
C ASP A 3 -9.64 51.38 -70.57
N ASP A 4 -9.34 50.11 -70.87
CA ASP A 4 -9.96 48.96 -70.24
C ASP A 4 -9.33 48.68 -68.85
N LEU A 5 -9.98 49.17 -67.82
CA LEU A 5 -9.63 48.82 -66.43
C LEU A 5 -10.13 47.45 -66.06
N LYS A 6 -9.24 46.47 -66.05
CA LYS A 6 -9.49 45.12 -65.48
C LYS A 6 -9.79 45.23 -63.97
N LYS A 7 -11.03 44.96 -63.55
CA LYS A 7 -11.42 44.74 -62.14
C LYS A 7 -10.87 43.41 -61.64
N GLU A 8 -9.87 43.42 -60.79
CA GLU A 8 -9.49 42.25 -59.99
C GLU A 8 -10.65 41.83 -59.07
N LYS A 9 -11.11 40.60 -59.22
CA LYS A 9 -12.07 39.97 -58.29
C LYS A 9 -11.35 39.65 -56.96
N LYS A 10 -11.69 40.37 -55.90
CA LYS A 10 -11.28 40.00 -54.54
C LYS A 10 -11.83 38.64 -54.15
N PRO A 11 -10.99 37.74 -53.57
CA PRO A 11 -11.45 36.41 -53.18
C PRO A 11 -12.51 36.53 -52.07
N ASN A 12 -13.51 35.68 -52.13
CA ASN A 12 -14.68 35.71 -51.26
C ASN A 12 -14.24 35.30 -49.82
N SER A 13 -14.27 36.25 -48.88
CA SER A 13 -13.79 36.07 -47.51
C SER A 13 -14.49 34.91 -46.77
N LEU A 14 -15.68 34.56 -47.19
CA LEU A 14 -16.43 33.43 -46.65
C LEU A 14 -15.80 32.07 -47.01
N ILE A 15 -15.29 31.94 -48.25
CA ILE A 15 -14.60 30.73 -48.70
C ILE A 15 -13.26 30.55 -47.99
N ILE A 16 -12.53 31.62 -47.74
CA ILE A 16 -11.26 31.59 -47.01
C ILE A 16 -11.50 31.20 -45.54
N GLY A 17 -12.58 31.72 -44.91
CA GLY A 17 -12.96 31.35 -43.54
C GLY A 17 -13.36 29.87 -43.42
N MET A 18 -14.13 29.31 -44.36
CA MET A 18 -14.48 27.89 -44.37
C MET A 18 -13.29 26.97 -44.59
N LEU A 19 -12.36 27.31 -45.47
CA LEU A 19 -11.13 26.55 -45.66
C LEU A 19 -10.23 26.57 -44.40
N GLY A 20 -10.15 27.71 -43.74
CA GLY A 20 -9.40 27.82 -42.47
C GLY A 20 -9.98 26.95 -41.33
N ALA A 21 -11.32 26.91 -41.22
CA ALA A 21 -12.01 26.06 -40.24
C ALA A 21 -11.82 24.55 -40.50
N ILE A 22 -11.84 24.13 -41.76
CA ILE A 22 -11.61 22.72 -42.14
C ILE A 22 -10.16 22.30 -41.87
N VAL A 23 -9.19 23.12 -42.22
CA VAL A 23 -7.77 22.84 -42.00
C VAL A 23 -7.46 22.84 -40.50
N GLY A 24 -8.03 23.78 -39.73
CA GLY A 24 -7.91 23.83 -38.27
C GLY A 24 -8.50 22.57 -37.58
N GLY A 25 -9.68 22.13 -38.03
CA GLY A 25 -10.33 20.92 -37.55
C GLY A 25 -9.52 19.65 -37.83
N ILE A 26 -8.89 19.54 -39.00
CA ILE A 26 -8.03 18.40 -39.35
C ILE A 26 -6.75 18.38 -38.52
N ILE A 27 -6.14 19.53 -38.25
CA ILE A 27 -4.92 19.64 -37.41
C ILE A 27 -5.22 19.27 -35.96
N VAL A 28 -6.34 19.73 -35.39
CA VAL A 28 -6.76 19.38 -34.03
C VAL A 28 -7.12 17.90 -33.96
N GLY A 29 -7.82 17.35 -34.92
CA GLY A 29 -8.14 15.92 -35.02
C GLY A 29 -6.88 15.06 -35.12
N ALA A 30 -5.89 15.45 -35.92
CA ALA A 30 -4.62 14.74 -36.06
C ALA A 30 -3.77 14.80 -34.78
N LEU A 31 -3.83 15.90 -34.03
CA LEU A 31 -3.19 16.03 -32.73
C LEU A 31 -3.84 15.13 -31.68
N PHE A 32 -5.16 15.02 -31.65
CA PHE A 32 -5.87 14.10 -30.74
C PHE A 32 -5.59 12.63 -31.08
N LEU A 33 -5.60 12.25 -32.35
CA LEU A 33 -5.28 10.87 -32.79
C LEU A 33 -3.77 10.55 -32.63
N GLY A 34 -2.90 11.55 -32.68
CA GLY A 34 -1.46 11.38 -32.49
C GLY A 34 -1.06 11.21 -31.02
N VAL A 35 -1.82 11.78 -30.08
CA VAL A 35 -1.52 11.64 -28.66
C VAL A 35 -1.78 10.21 -28.18
N ASP A 36 -2.81 9.55 -28.66
CA ASP A 36 -3.09 8.14 -28.32
C ASP A 36 -2.03 7.16 -28.87
N PHE A 37 -1.31 7.54 -29.94
CA PHE A 37 -0.31 6.66 -30.57
C PHE A 37 1.09 6.72 -29.90
N PHE A 38 1.37 7.74 -29.09
CA PHE A 38 2.68 7.91 -28.44
C PHE A 38 2.75 7.45 -26.98
N PHE A 39 1.63 7.03 -26.38
CA PHE A 39 1.60 6.59 -24.97
C PHE A 39 1.44 5.07 -24.78
N ASP A 40 1.41 4.27 -25.85
CA ASP A 40 1.28 2.81 -25.75
C ASP A 40 2.60 2.09 -26.09
N ASN A 41 3.59 2.23 -25.21
CA ASN A 41 4.79 1.39 -25.20
C ASN A 41 5.27 1.11 -23.78
N SER A 42 4.41 0.50 -22.98
CA SER A 42 4.85 -0.22 -21.78
C SER A 42 4.69 -1.72 -22.04
N THR A 43 5.81 -2.42 -22.06
CA THR A 43 5.90 -3.88 -22.10
C THR A 43 5.20 -4.44 -20.86
N VAL A 44 3.94 -4.84 -21.01
CA VAL A 44 3.15 -5.48 -19.98
C VAL A 44 3.51 -6.96 -19.97
N ILE A 45 4.09 -7.43 -18.86
CA ILE A 45 4.10 -8.85 -18.51
C ILE A 45 2.63 -9.23 -18.34
N GLN A 46 2.12 -10.09 -19.22
CA GLN A 46 0.74 -10.53 -19.24
C GLN A 46 0.48 -11.50 -18.08
N GLY A 47 0.10 -10.93 -16.91
CA GLY A 47 -0.76 -11.62 -15.96
C GLY A 47 -2.20 -11.39 -16.37
N ALA A 48 -3.08 -12.38 -16.21
CA ALA A 48 -4.47 -12.29 -16.60
C ALA A 48 -5.11 -11.04 -15.99
N LYS A 49 -5.40 -10.03 -16.82
CA LYS A 49 -6.11 -8.81 -16.41
C LYS A 49 -7.55 -9.18 -16.10
N ASN A 50 -7.90 -9.21 -14.84
CA ASN A 50 -9.28 -9.04 -14.42
C ASN A 50 -9.62 -7.54 -14.50
N GLU A 51 -9.97 -7.09 -15.69
CA GLU A 51 -10.47 -5.72 -15.88
C GLU A 51 -11.89 -5.65 -15.31
N ILE A 52 -12.10 -4.86 -14.26
CA ILE A 52 -13.44 -4.58 -13.72
C ILE A 52 -14.15 -3.68 -14.74
N VAL A 53 -14.90 -4.31 -15.63
CA VAL A 53 -15.77 -3.59 -16.59
C VAL A 53 -17.07 -3.27 -15.87
N VAL A 54 -17.20 -2.04 -15.36
CA VAL A 54 -18.49 -1.52 -14.90
C VAL A 54 -19.32 -1.16 -16.13
N ASN A 55 -20.22 -2.02 -16.52
CA ASN A 55 -21.22 -1.72 -17.55
C ASN A 55 -22.14 -0.61 -17.03
N GLN A 56 -22.14 0.56 -17.65
CA GLN A 56 -22.98 1.73 -17.32
C GLN A 56 -24.50 1.50 -17.49
N GLY A 57 -24.94 0.27 -17.66
CA GLY A 57 -26.34 -0.11 -17.86
C GLY A 57 -27.06 -0.71 -16.65
N SER A 58 -26.33 -1.13 -15.60
CA SER A 58 -26.91 -1.54 -14.33
C SER A 58 -26.21 -0.75 -13.23
N ALA A 59 -26.93 0.12 -12.55
CA ALA A 59 -26.45 0.98 -11.47
C ALA A 59 -26.16 0.20 -10.17
N ASP A 60 -25.94 -1.09 -10.27
CA ASP A 60 -25.71 -1.97 -9.12
C ASP A 60 -24.19 -2.04 -8.89
N SER A 61 -23.83 -1.09 -8.20
CA SER A 61 -22.67 -0.68 -7.41
C SER A 61 -21.31 -1.35 -7.75
N VAL A 62 -20.30 -0.48 -7.85
CA VAL A 62 -18.87 -0.86 -7.82
C VAL A 62 -18.56 -1.91 -6.75
N VAL A 63 -19.24 -1.84 -5.58
CA VAL A 63 -19.11 -2.81 -4.49
C VAL A 63 -19.55 -4.22 -4.92
N GLU A 64 -20.63 -4.34 -5.70
CA GLU A 64 -21.08 -5.64 -6.21
C GLU A 64 -20.07 -6.25 -7.19
N ALA A 65 -19.49 -5.43 -8.08
CA ALA A 65 -18.43 -5.89 -8.98
C ALA A 65 -17.19 -6.37 -8.19
N ILE A 66 -16.78 -5.63 -7.16
CA ILE A 66 -15.69 -6.02 -6.26
C ILE A 66 -16.04 -7.32 -5.52
N ALA A 67 -17.27 -7.48 -5.03
CA ALA A 67 -17.70 -8.68 -4.33
C ALA A 67 -17.73 -9.94 -5.23
N GLN A 68 -17.73 -9.78 -6.54
CA GLN A 68 -17.63 -10.88 -7.51
C GLN A 68 -16.19 -11.17 -7.94
N THR A 69 -15.32 -10.16 -8.02
CA THR A 69 -13.98 -10.26 -8.63
C THR A 69 -12.85 -10.45 -7.62
N VAL A 70 -12.94 -9.86 -6.44
CA VAL A 70 -11.87 -9.89 -5.41
C VAL A 70 -11.86 -11.19 -4.58
N PRO A 71 -13.01 -11.73 -4.10
CA PRO A 71 -13.00 -12.88 -3.19
C PRO A 71 -12.32 -14.15 -3.72
N PRO A 72 -12.24 -14.44 -5.04
CA PRO A 72 -11.48 -15.59 -5.52
C PRO A 72 -10.01 -15.58 -5.12
N SER A 73 -9.42 -14.40 -4.93
CA SER A 73 -8.03 -14.20 -4.51
C SER A 73 -7.84 -14.02 -3.01
N VAL A 74 -8.93 -14.10 -2.21
CA VAL A 74 -8.89 -13.98 -0.76
C VAL A 74 -9.04 -15.36 -0.12
N VAL A 75 -8.15 -15.66 0.81
CA VAL A 75 -8.04 -16.98 1.44
C VAL A 75 -8.42 -16.92 2.92
N GLY A 76 -8.93 -18.03 3.43
CA GLY A 76 -9.05 -18.27 4.87
C GLY A 76 -7.77 -18.89 5.41
N ILE A 77 -7.35 -18.47 6.58
CA ILE A 77 -6.17 -19.00 7.28
C ILE A 77 -6.63 -19.54 8.62
N GLU A 78 -6.34 -20.78 8.88
CA GLU A 78 -6.54 -21.44 10.17
C GLU A 78 -5.19 -21.84 10.75
N THR A 79 -4.96 -21.45 12.01
CA THR A 79 -3.74 -21.77 12.74
C THR A 79 -4.07 -22.59 13.98
N THR A 80 -3.22 -23.54 14.28
CA THR A 80 -3.28 -24.35 15.50
C THR A 80 -2.01 -24.13 16.30
N GLY A 81 -2.15 -24.02 17.61
CA GLY A 81 -1.03 -23.77 18.52
C GLY A 81 -1.35 -24.26 19.93
N VAL A 82 -0.46 -24.00 20.87
CA VAL A 82 -0.65 -24.31 22.28
C VAL A 82 -0.62 -23.02 23.09
N ALA A 83 -1.76 -22.66 23.65
CA ALA A 83 -1.85 -21.53 24.59
C ALA A 83 -1.60 -22.01 26.02
N MET A 84 -0.74 -21.31 26.75
CA MET A 84 -0.56 -21.53 28.20
C MET A 84 -1.68 -20.87 28.97
N THR A 85 -2.53 -21.67 29.60
CA THR A 85 -3.63 -21.21 30.44
C THR A 85 -3.32 -21.44 31.92
N ALA A 86 -4.15 -20.89 32.81
CA ALA A 86 -4.05 -21.16 34.24
C ALA A 86 -4.21 -22.66 34.59
N TYR A 87 -4.73 -23.46 33.67
CA TYR A 87 -4.92 -24.91 33.80
C TYR A 87 -3.89 -25.74 33.05
N GLY A 88 -2.82 -25.12 32.53
CA GLY A 88 -1.77 -25.72 31.73
C GLY A 88 -1.91 -25.48 30.22
N PRO A 89 -1.05 -26.14 29.41
CA PRO A 89 -1.09 -25.99 27.97
C PRO A 89 -2.41 -26.54 27.40
N GLN A 90 -3.09 -25.75 26.58
CA GLN A 90 -4.31 -26.13 25.87
C GLN A 90 -4.16 -25.82 24.39
N GLU A 91 -4.74 -26.66 23.54
CA GLU A 91 -4.84 -26.37 22.13
C GLU A 91 -5.62 -25.07 21.90
N ALA A 92 -5.06 -24.20 21.09
CA ALA A 92 -5.68 -22.95 20.67
C ALA A 92 -5.71 -22.94 19.14
N SER A 93 -6.81 -22.47 18.58
CA SER A 93 -6.95 -22.21 17.15
C SER A 93 -7.18 -20.73 16.91
N GLY A 94 -6.51 -20.21 15.92
CA GLY A 94 -6.70 -18.86 15.39
C GLY A 94 -7.29 -18.92 13.99
N VAL A 95 -8.01 -17.87 13.62
CA VAL A 95 -8.60 -17.75 12.29
C VAL A 95 -8.45 -16.35 11.78
N GLY A 96 -8.10 -16.22 10.50
CA GLY A 96 -7.98 -14.95 9.83
C GLY A 96 -8.12 -15.09 8.32
N SER A 97 -7.83 -14.04 7.62
CA SER A 97 -7.82 -13.98 6.16
C SER A 97 -6.43 -13.66 5.64
N GLY A 98 -6.26 -13.88 4.35
CA GLY A 98 -5.10 -13.43 3.58
C GLY A 98 -5.51 -13.19 2.14
N PHE A 99 -4.58 -12.70 1.32
CA PHE A 99 -4.80 -12.57 -0.11
C PHE A 99 -3.56 -12.97 -0.90
N ILE A 100 -3.81 -13.53 -2.08
CA ILE A 100 -2.79 -14.11 -2.95
C ILE A 100 -2.00 -13.01 -3.65
N LEU A 101 -0.68 -13.00 -3.46
CA LEU A 101 0.26 -12.04 -4.01
C LEU A 101 0.88 -12.51 -5.32
N THR A 102 1.06 -13.85 -5.47
CA THR A 102 1.68 -14.45 -6.65
C THR A 102 0.96 -15.73 -7.05
N SER A 103 0.98 -16.05 -8.34
CA SER A 103 0.29 -17.25 -8.87
C SER A 103 0.88 -18.56 -8.40
N ASP A 104 2.08 -18.56 -7.83
CA ASP A 104 2.77 -19.73 -7.26
C ASP A 104 2.58 -19.87 -5.74
N GLY A 105 1.80 -18.97 -5.07
CA GLY A 105 1.28 -19.18 -3.73
C GLY A 105 1.89 -18.38 -2.60
N TYR A 106 2.54 -17.23 -2.84
CA TYR A 106 2.80 -16.26 -1.79
C TYR A 106 1.51 -15.53 -1.42
N ILE A 107 1.27 -15.36 -0.12
CA ILE A 107 0.04 -14.80 0.45
C ILE A 107 0.42 -13.79 1.52
N ALA A 108 -0.21 -12.61 1.49
CA ALA A 108 -0.13 -11.63 2.57
C ALA A 108 -1.20 -11.89 3.63
N THR A 109 -0.85 -11.63 4.88
CA THR A 109 -1.76 -11.66 6.03
C THR A 109 -1.18 -10.82 7.17
N ASN A 110 -1.87 -10.77 8.32
CA ASN A 110 -1.31 -10.17 9.53
C ASN A 110 -0.37 -11.13 10.27
N GLN A 111 0.59 -10.55 11.01
CA GLN A 111 1.50 -11.33 11.85
C GLN A 111 0.73 -12.05 12.98
N HIS A 112 -0.24 -11.39 13.62
CA HIS A 112 -1.04 -12.02 14.68
C HIS A 112 -1.91 -13.19 14.18
N VAL A 113 -2.20 -13.27 12.86
CA VAL A 113 -2.86 -14.42 12.22
C VAL A 113 -1.87 -15.56 11.99
N ALA A 114 -0.64 -15.24 11.53
CA ALA A 114 0.40 -16.21 11.16
C ALA A 114 1.57 -16.23 12.17
N SER A 115 1.28 -16.21 13.48
CA SER A 115 2.30 -16.10 14.53
C SER A 115 3.31 -17.25 14.53
N ASN A 116 4.51 -17.00 15.07
CA ASN A 116 5.60 -17.98 15.13
C ASN A 116 5.34 -19.15 16.10
N ASP A 117 4.35 -19.03 17.00
CA ASP A 117 4.07 -20.03 18.06
C ASP A 117 3.02 -21.06 17.66
N ILE A 118 2.76 -21.20 16.35
CA ILE A 118 1.78 -22.14 15.82
C ILE A 118 2.42 -23.49 15.49
N SER A 119 1.68 -24.58 15.76
CA SER A 119 2.08 -25.96 15.43
C SER A 119 1.65 -26.37 14.03
N GLY A 120 0.71 -25.64 13.42
CA GLY A 120 0.22 -25.87 12.06
C GLY A 120 -0.52 -24.66 11.50
N MET A 121 -0.44 -24.48 10.19
CA MET A 121 -1.15 -23.45 9.45
C MET A 121 -1.74 -24.04 8.18
N THR A 122 -3.05 -23.87 8.00
CA THR A 122 -3.79 -24.32 6.83
C THR A 122 -4.43 -23.14 6.13
N VAL A 123 -4.31 -23.07 4.81
CA VAL A 123 -4.93 -22.07 3.95
C VAL A 123 -6.05 -22.71 3.16
N SER A 124 -7.23 -22.13 3.21
CA SER A 124 -8.41 -22.52 2.44
C SER A 124 -8.63 -21.54 1.29
N LEU A 125 -8.63 -22.05 0.06
CA LEU A 125 -8.90 -21.26 -1.16
C LEU A 125 -10.40 -21.11 -1.39
N ALA A 126 -10.75 -20.16 -2.28
CA ALA A 126 -12.14 -19.90 -2.67
C ALA A 126 -12.84 -21.08 -3.38
N ASP A 127 -12.09 -22.03 -3.95
CA ASP A 127 -12.62 -23.25 -4.57
C ASP A 127 -12.81 -24.42 -3.57
N GLY A 128 -12.55 -24.18 -2.29
CA GLY A 128 -12.67 -25.15 -1.20
C GLY A 128 -11.44 -26.06 -1.02
N LYS A 129 -10.40 -25.90 -1.82
CA LYS A 129 -9.14 -26.62 -1.60
C LYS A 129 -8.39 -26.06 -0.41
N THR A 130 -7.70 -26.93 0.30
CA THR A 130 -6.88 -26.59 1.47
C THR A 130 -5.43 -26.98 1.24
N TYR A 131 -4.51 -26.19 1.77
CA TYR A 131 -3.08 -26.38 1.66
C TYR A 131 -2.41 -26.11 3.00
N ASP A 132 -1.38 -26.88 3.32
CA ASP A 132 -0.46 -26.51 4.41
C ASP A 132 0.34 -25.28 4.00
N ALA A 133 0.50 -24.34 4.91
CA ALA A 133 1.25 -23.11 4.66
C ALA A 133 2.51 -23.04 5.52
N LYS A 134 3.51 -22.34 5.01
CA LYS A 134 4.77 -22.03 5.69
C LYS A 134 4.89 -20.52 5.88
N LEU A 135 5.29 -20.10 7.07
CA LEU A 135 5.69 -18.73 7.31
C LEU A 135 7.01 -18.46 6.60
N ILE A 136 7.05 -17.46 5.75
CA ILE A 136 8.25 -17.02 5.03
C ILE A 136 8.88 -15.83 5.73
N TRP A 137 8.05 -14.86 6.13
CA TRP A 137 8.47 -13.66 6.80
C TRP A 137 7.34 -13.09 7.67
N SER A 138 7.71 -12.46 8.79
CA SER A 138 6.75 -11.70 9.60
C SER A 138 7.44 -10.59 10.38
N ASP A 139 6.70 -9.52 10.65
CA ASP A 139 7.10 -8.39 11.48
C ASP A 139 5.97 -8.04 12.44
N SER A 140 6.23 -8.14 13.73
CA SER A 140 5.24 -7.87 14.78
C SER A 140 4.96 -6.37 14.97
N THR A 141 5.92 -5.51 14.60
CA THR A 141 5.76 -4.05 14.69
C THR A 141 4.84 -3.53 13.59
N LEU A 142 4.96 -4.11 12.39
CA LEU A 142 4.10 -3.81 11.26
C LEU A 142 2.79 -4.61 11.28
N ASP A 143 2.69 -5.65 12.13
CA ASP A 143 1.61 -6.65 12.11
C ASP A 143 1.38 -7.27 10.72
N MET A 144 2.47 -7.61 10.03
CA MET A 144 2.44 -8.17 8.68
C MET A 144 3.15 -9.51 8.61
N ALA A 145 2.66 -10.39 7.75
CA ALA A 145 3.32 -11.65 7.43
C ALA A 145 3.14 -12.02 5.95
N ILE A 146 4.12 -12.75 5.43
CA ILE A 146 4.04 -13.43 4.14
C ILE A 146 4.17 -14.93 4.41
N ILE A 147 3.18 -15.67 3.93
CA ILE A 147 3.14 -17.14 3.99
C ILE A 147 3.19 -17.73 2.59
N LYS A 148 3.52 -19.01 2.48
CA LYS A 148 3.64 -19.71 1.19
C LYS A 148 2.91 -21.05 1.24
N ILE A 149 2.10 -21.30 0.21
CA ILE A 149 1.48 -22.60 -0.07
C ILE A 149 2.09 -23.21 -1.33
N ASP A 150 2.04 -24.53 -1.46
CA ASP A 150 2.51 -25.24 -2.65
C ASP A 150 1.35 -25.41 -3.64
N ALA A 151 1.06 -24.35 -4.40
CA ALA A 151 0.01 -24.31 -5.38
C ALA A 151 0.42 -23.42 -6.57
N THR A 152 -0.19 -23.64 -7.73
CA THR A 152 0.07 -22.89 -8.97
C THR A 152 -1.22 -22.37 -9.59
N ASP A 153 -1.08 -21.48 -10.54
CA ASP A 153 -2.20 -20.89 -11.29
C ASP A 153 -3.26 -20.20 -10.42
N LEU A 154 -2.80 -19.65 -9.30
CA LEU A 154 -3.67 -18.95 -8.35
C LEU A 154 -4.08 -17.58 -8.87
N PRO A 155 -5.32 -17.13 -8.60
CA PRO A 155 -5.77 -15.78 -8.90
C PRO A 155 -5.05 -14.77 -7.99
N VAL A 156 -4.38 -13.78 -8.58
CA VAL A 156 -3.58 -12.77 -7.89
C VAL A 156 -4.36 -11.46 -7.78
N LEU A 157 -4.28 -10.79 -6.63
CA LEU A 157 -4.76 -9.40 -6.47
C LEU A 157 -3.70 -8.39 -6.88
N GLU A 158 -4.12 -7.39 -7.63
CA GLU A 158 -3.27 -6.26 -7.97
C GLU A 158 -3.08 -5.35 -6.74
N LEU A 159 -1.82 -5.03 -6.43
CA LEU A 159 -1.50 -4.06 -5.37
C LEU A 159 -1.70 -2.65 -5.93
N GLY A 160 -2.47 -1.84 -5.23
CA GLY A 160 -2.69 -0.43 -5.51
C GLY A 160 -1.52 0.44 -5.05
N ASP A 161 -1.80 1.71 -4.82
CA ASP A 161 -0.82 2.68 -4.32
C ASP A 161 -1.40 3.42 -3.12
N SER A 162 -0.94 3.06 -1.92
CA SER A 162 -1.43 3.64 -0.68
C SER A 162 -1.01 5.11 -0.46
N ASP A 163 -0.01 5.62 -1.19
CA ASP A 163 0.36 7.04 -1.14
C ASP A 163 -0.68 7.93 -1.82
N ASN A 164 -1.44 7.39 -2.77
CA ASN A 164 -2.47 8.10 -3.51
C ASN A 164 -3.88 7.98 -2.90
N VAL A 165 -4.01 7.29 -1.76
CA VAL A 165 -5.27 7.15 -1.04
C VAL A 165 -5.74 8.50 -0.51
N VAL A 166 -7.02 8.82 -0.75
CA VAL A 166 -7.63 10.08 -0.30
C VAL A 166 -8.84 9.82 0.61
N VAL A 167 -8.99 10.67 1.61
CA VAL A 167 -10.14 10.62 2.53
C VAL A 167 -11.44 10.83 1.75
N GLY A 168 -12.42 9.97 1.99
CA GLY A 168 -13.72 9.97 1.32
C GLY A 168 -13.83 9.04 0.12
N GLU A 169 -12.73 8.41 -0.34
CA GLU A 169 -12.83 7.40 -1.41
C GLU A 169 -13.42 6.09 -0.91
N LEU A 170 -14.03 5.33 -1.84
CA LEU A 170 -14.60 4.02 -1.54
C LEU A 170 -13.51 3.07 -1.04
N ALA A 171 -13.79 2.41 0.07
CA ALA A 171 -12.97 1.34 0.63
C ALA A 171 -13.83 0.09 0.86
N VAL A 172 -13.38 -1.06 0.34
CA VAL A 172 -14.08 -2.33 0.49
C VAL A 172 -13.15 -3.32 1.19
N ALA A 173 -13.54 -3.77 2.38
CA ALA A 173 -12.82 -4.80 3.11
C ALA A 173 -13.37 -6.18 2.75
N VAL A 174 -12.46 -7.09 2.39
CA VAL A 174 -12.82 -8.45 2.01
C VAL A 174 -12.12 -9.43 2.93
N GLY A 175 -12.84 -10.46 3.36
CA GLY A 175 -12.32 -11.53 4.19
C GLY A 175 -12.92 -12.88 3.82
N ASN A 176 -12.29 -13.92 4.30
CA ASN A 176 -12.77 -15.29 4.19
C ASN A 176 -12.71 -15.96 5.57
N PRO A 177 -13.56 -15.48 6.53
CA PRO A 177 -13.58 -16.04 7.87
C PRO A 177 -14.15 -17.45 7.83
N LEU A 178 -13.34 -18.45 8.15
CA LEU A 178 -13.77 -19.78 8.57
C LEU A 178 -14.70 -20.52 7.61
N GLY A 179 -14.15 -21.22 6.62
CA GLY A 179 -14.84 -22.36 6.02
C GLY A 179 -16.34 -22.11 5.72
N LEU A 180 -17.04 -23.13 5.40
CA LEU A 180 -18.40 -23.20 4.85
C LEU A 180 -19.53 -22.34 5.48
N ASN A 181 -19.37 -21.71 6.65
CA ASN A 181 -20.47 -21.01 7.33
C ASN A 181 -20.48 -19.47 7.16
N PHE A 182 -19.34 -18.84 6.84
CA PHE A 182 -19.21 -17.39 6.70
C PHE A 182 -18.28 -16.99 5.55
N GLU A 183 -18.23 -17.80 4.50
CA GLU A 183 -17.40 -17.56 3.34
C GLU A 183 -17.66 -16.19 2.73
N ARG A 184 -16.55 -15.48 2.42
CA ARG A 184 -16.56 -14.28 1.58
C ARG A 184 -17.33 -13.11 2.18
N THR A 185 -16.95 -12.70 3.38
CA THR A 185 -17.47 -11.47 3.95
C THR A 185 -16.93 -10.26 3.19
N VAL A 186 -17.83 -9.45 2.65
CA VAL A 186 -17.50 -8.18 2.01
C VAL A 186 -18.21 -7.06 2.76
N THR A 187 -17.46 -6.07 3.21
CA THR A 187 -18.01 -4.87 3.85
C THR A 187 -17.50 -3.63 3.11
N SER A 188 -18.32 -2.61 2.98
CA SER A 188 -17.97 -1.39 2.28
C SER A 188 -18.14 -0.17 3.16
N GLY A 189 -17.34 0.82 2.91
CA GLY A 189 -17.33 2.11 3.54
C GLY A 189 -16.46 3.07 2.74
N ILE A 190 -15.86 4.02 3.43
CA ILE A 190 -14.92 4.99 2.85
C ILE A 190 -13.60 4.96 3.62
N VAL A 191 -12.57 5.53 3.04
CA VAL A 191 -11.39 5.95 3.78
C VAL A 191 -11.79 7.13 4.66
N SER A 192 -11.84 6.93 5.97
CA SER A 192 -12.26 7.95 6.95
C SER A 192 -11.12 8.89 7.34
N ALA A 193 -9.89 8.36 7.35
CA ALA A 193 -8.66 9.13 7.60
C ALA A 193 -7.44 8.35 7.11
N ILE A 194 -6.29 9.02 6.99
CA ILE A 194 -4.98 8.43 6.70
C ILE A 194 -3.98 8.84 7.78
N ASN A 195 -2.84 8.16 7.85
CA ASN A 195 -1.74 8.41 8.78
C ASN A 195 -2.24 8.42 10.25
N ARG A 196 -3.05 7.42 10.61
CA ARG A 196 -3.53 7.25 11.99
C ARG A 196 -2.58 6.40 12.80
N SER A 197 -2.19 6.91 13.96
CA SER A 197 -1.46 6.14 14.97
C SER A 197 -2.39 5.83 16.13
N ILE A 198 -2.45 4.56 16.51
CA ILE A 198 -3.34 4.09 17.59
C ILE A 198 -2.53 3.36 18.68
N PRO A 199 -2.75 3.68 19.95
CA PRO A 199 -2.13 2.94 21.04
C PRO A 199 -2.77 1.55 21.14
N LEU A 200 -1.93 0.53 21.25
CA LEU A 200 -2.27 -0.85 21.49
C LEU A 200 -1.63 -1.31 22.81
N ASP A 201 -2.13 -2.40 23.39
CA ASP A 201 -1.51 -3.00 24.58
C ASP A 201 -0.06 -3.46 24.31
N SER A 202 0.24 -3.80 23.05
CA SER A 202 1.59 -4.23 22.60
C SER A 202 2.51 -3.07 22.17
N GLY A 203 2.02 -1.83 22.15
CA GLY A 203 2.77 -0.67 21.65
C GLY A 203 1.92 0.31 20.85
N LEU A 204 2.47 0.85 19.78
CA LEU A 204 1.81 1.81 18.93
C LEU A 204 1.75 1.25 17.49
N ALA A 205 0.55 1.15 16.92
CA ALA A 205 0.40 0.93 15.49
C ALA A 205 0.36 2.28 14.76
N GLU A 206 1.21 2.43 13.75
CA GLU A 206 1.52 3.71 13.12
C GLU A 206 1.00 3.77 11.67
N ASP A 207 0.68 4.98 11.20
CA ASP A 207 0.40 5.31 9.80
C ASP A 207 -0.77 4.55 9.16
N LEU A 208 -1.73 4.10 9.92
CA LEU A 208 -2.84 3.31 9.44
C LEU A 208 -3.82 4.11 8.57
N ILE A 209 -4.44 3.43 7.61
CA ILE A 209 -5.64 3.87 6.92
C ILE A 209 -6.82 3.56 7.82
N GLN A 210 -7.63 4.57 8.17
CA GLN A 210 -8.88 4.41 8.90
C GLN A 210 -10.03 4.27 7.92
N THR A 211 -10.95 3.33 8.18
CA THR A 211 -12.17 3.11 7.39
C THR A 211 -13.38 2.87 8.29
N ASP A 212 -14.57 3.22 7.82
CA ASP A 212 -15.84 2.84 8.43
C ASP A 212 -16.43 1.55 7.84
N ALA A 213 -15.76 0.94 6.84
CA ALA A 213 -16.02 -0.44 6.47
C ALA A 213 -15.82 -1.35 7.69
N SER A 214 -16.77 -2.25 7.93
CA SER A 214 -16.72 -3.09 9.14
C SER A 214 -15.51 -4.04 9.12
N ILE A 215 -14.56 -3.82 10.02
CA ILE A 215 -13.43 -4.71 10.29
C ILE A 215 -13.80 -5.58 11.50
N ASN A 216 -13.63 -6.89 11.35
CA ASN A 216 -13.94 -7.90 12.38
C ASN A 216 -12.93 -9.04 12.29
N SER A 217 -12.92 -9.92 13.30
CA SER A 217 -11.99 -11.07 13.38
C SER A 217 -11.99 -11.99 12.15
N GLY A 218 -12.94 -11.84 11.24
CA GLY A 218 -13.00 -12.65 10.02
C GLY A 218 -12.36 -12.02 8.79
N ASN A 219 -12.11 -10.71 8.77
CA ASN A 219 -11.43 -10.06 7.65
C ASN A 219 -10.05 -9.48 7.99
N SER A 220 -9.57 -9.66 9.23
CA SER A 220 -8.18 -9.35 9.60
C SER A 220 -7.20 -10.17 8.75
N GLY A 221 -6.19 -9.53 8.18
CA GLY A 221 -5.25 -10.08 7.21
C GLY A 221 -5.75 -10.09 5.77
N GLY A 222 -7.04 -9.90 5.53
CA GLY A 222 -7.63 -9.72 4.22
C GLY A 222 -7.35 -8.33 3.63
N PRO A 223 -7.62 -8.12 2.33
CA PRO A 223 -7.35 -6.86 1.67
C PRO A 223 -8.42 -5.79 1.98
N LEU A 224 -7.98 -4.55 2.10
CA LEU A 224 -8.79 -3.36 1.86
C LEU A 224 -8.54 -2.92 0.42
N VAL A 225 -9.59 -2.84 -0.41
CA VAL A 225 -9.45 -2.49 -1.82
C VAL A 225 -10.16 -1.19 -2.17
N ASP A 226 -9.63 -0.50 -3.19
CA ASP A 226 -10.22 0.71 -3.76
C ASP A 226 -11.38 0.38 -4.71
N LYS A 227 -11.96 1.41 -5.33
CA LYS A 227 -13.05 1.29 -6.33
C LYS A 227 -12.68 0.48 -7.58
N ASN A 228 -11.39 0.25 -7.84
CA ASN A 228 -10.90 -0.54 -8.97
C ASN A 228 -10.57 -1.99 -8.56
N GLY A 229 -10.79 -2.36 -7.28
CA GLY A 229 -10.44 -3.66 -6.72
C GLY A 229 -8.95 -3.85 -6.47
N LYS A 230 -8.16 -2.78 -6.48
CA LYS A 230 -6.73 -2.82 -6.14
C LYS A 230 -6.55 -2.71 -4.64
N VAL A 231 -5.60 -3.48 -4.09
CA VAL A 231 -5.33 -3.49 -2.66
C VAL A 231 -4.65 -2.19 -2.25
N ILE A 232 -5.27 -1.42 -1.36
CA ILE A 232 -4.71 -0.20 -0.76
C ILE A 232 -4.21 -0.42 0.67
N GLY A 233 -4.63 -1.51 1.32
CA GLY A 233 -4.18 -1.86 2.67
C GLY A 233 -4.51 -3.29 3.06
N ILE A 234 -3.95 -3.71 4.22
CA ILE A 234 -4.21 -4.99 4.89
C ILE A 234 -5.07 -4.71 6.11
N ASN A 235 -6.30 -5.25 6.16
CA ASN A 235 -7.18 -5.08 7.31
C ASN A 235 -6.52 -5.65 8.57
N THR A 236 -6.51 -4.89 9.68
CA THR A 236 -5.83 -5.35 10.90
C THR A 236 -6.65 -5.11 12.16
N TYR A 237 -6.81 -3.89 12.62
CA TYR A 237 -7.39 -3.57 13.92
C TYR A 237 -8.79 -3.00 13.83
N LYS A 238 -9.58 -3.27 14.89
CA LYS A 238 -10.81 -2.55 15.19
C LYS A 238 -10.72 -2.03 16.63
N LEU A 239 -10.95 -0.74 16.82
CA LEU A 239 -11.09 -0.21 18.18
C LEU A 239 -12.43 -0.65 18.78
N THR A 240 -12.37 -1.27 19.95
CA THR A 240 -13.58 -1.73 20.68
C THR A 240 -14.38 -0.58 21.28
N THR A 241 -13.77 0.61 21.40
CA THR A 241 -14.37 1.81 22.00
C THR A 241 -15.12 2.71 21.03
N GLY A 242 -15.14 2.37 19.72
CA GLY A 242 -15.82 3.16 18.67
C GLY A 242 -16.47 2.29 17.60
N GLU A 243 -17.72 2.55 17.27
CA GLU A 243 -18.35 1.97 16.08
C GLU A 243 -17.81 2.65 14.82
N GLY A 244 -17.60 1.90 13.72
CA GLY A 244 -17.10 2.44 12.45
C GLY A 244 -15.63 2.89 12.47
N MET A 245 -14.82 2.33 13.37
CA MET A 245 -13.39 2.62 13.46
C MET A 245 -12.57 1.36 13.15
N GLY A 246 -12.49 1.03 11.87
CA GLY A 246 -11.62 -0.01 11.34
C GLY A 246 -10.29 0.59 10.83
N PHE A 247 -9.23 -0.24 10.82
CA PHE A 247 -7.90 0.18 10.41
C PHE A 247 -7.27 -0.85 9.48
N ALA A 248 -6.48 -0.35 8.54
CA ALA A 248 -5.69 -1.17 7.63
C ALA A 248 -4.26 -0.63 7.51
N ILE A 249 -3.30 -1.53 7.37
CA ILE A 249 -1.88 -1.21 7.14
C ILE A 249 -1.74 -0.81 5.66
N PRO A 250 -1.14 0.35 5.33
CA PRO A 250 -0.91 0.78 3.95
C PRO A 250 -0.12 -0.25 3.14
N ILE A 251 -0.53 -0.50 1.88
CA ILE A 251 0.01 -1.62 1.09
C ILE A 251 1.42 -1.39 0.56
N ASN A 252 1.86 -0.12 0.39
CA ASN A 252 3.14 0.17 -0.26
C ASN A 252 4.34 -0.43 0.48
N ILE A 253 4.30 -0.52 1.82
CA ILE A 253 5.36 -1.13 2.62
C ILE A 253 5.59 -2.61 2.27
N LEU A 254 4.54 -3.32 1.82
CA LEU A 254 4.65 -4.73 1.42
C LEU A 254 5.44 -4.93 0.13
N LYS A 255 5.42 -3.95 -0.78
CA LYS A 255 5.99 -4.10 -2.13
C LYS A 255 7.49 -4.41 -2.14
N PRO A 256 8.37 -3.63 -1.47
CA PRO A 256 9.80 -3.96 -1.41
C PRO A 256 10.05 -5.30 -0.72
N ILE A 257 9.33 -5.61 0.35
CA ILE A 257 9.43 -6.87 1.08
C ILE A 257 9.11 -8.06 0.17
N LEU A 258 7.97 -8.01 -0.54
CA LEU A 258 7.57 -9.05 -1.47
C LEU A 258 8.58 -9.23 -2.61
N ASN A 259 9.06 -8.13 -3.19
CA ASN A 259 10.02 -8.17 -4.30
C ASN A 259 11.31 -8.88 -3.90
N GLU A 260 11.85 -8.59 -2.71
CA GLU A 260 13.06 -9.23 -2.22
C GLU A 260 12.81 -10.71 -1.89
N ILE A 261 11.69 -11.05 -1.22
CA ILE A 261 11.33 -12.44 -0.91
C ILE A 261 11.18 -13.28 -2.18
N VAL A 262 10.51 -12.76 -3.21
CA VAL A 262 10.34 -13.49 -4.48
C VAL A 262 11.67 -13.68 -5.20
N ALA A 263 12.58 -12.69 -5.12
CA ALA A 263 13.88 -12.74 -5.77
C ALA A 263 14.90 -13.63 -5.03
N THR A 264 14.90 -13.60 -3.69
CA THR A 264 15.98 -14.20 -2.87
C THR A 264 15.52 -15.30 -1.93
N GLY A 265 14.21 -15.43 -1.70
CA GLY A 265 13.61 -16.34 -0.73
C GLY A 265 13.55 -15.82 0.71
N LYS A 266 14.06 -14.62 0.98
CA LYS A 266 14.06 -13.97 2.31
C LYS A 266 13.95 -12.46 2.17
N PHE A 267 13.72 -11.78 3.29
CA PHE A 267 13.77 -10.33 3.40
C PHE A 267 14.66 -9.93 4.58
N ASP A 268 15.63 -9.05 4.32
CA ASP A 268 16.55 -8.50 5.32
C ASP A 268 16.31 -6.99 5.42
N ALA A 269 15.59 -6.56 6.45
CA ALA A 269 15.25 -5.15 6.65
C ALA A 269 16.49 -4.25 6.71
N THR A 270 16.45 -3.12 6.04
CA THR A 270 17.53 -2.13 6.04
C THR A 270 17.17 -0.92 6.89
N VAL A 271 18.16 -0.42 7.63
CA VAL A 271 18.02 0.67 8.58
C VAL A 271 19.12 1.70 8.44
N MET A 272 18.86 2.93 8.90
CA MET A 272 19.87 3.98 9.05
C MET A 272 20.51 4.00 10.45
N GLY A 273 19.94 3.28 11.42
CA GLY A 273 20.38 3.30 12.81
C GLY A 273 19.94 4.58 13.55
N ILE A 274 18.65 4.89 13.50
CA ILE A 274 18.02 5.97 14.26
C ILE A 274 16.80 5.46 15.03
N THR A 275 16.49 6.13 16.15
CA THR A 275 15.14 6.15 16.74
C THR A 275 14.52 7.49 16.37
N GLY A 276 13.37 7.47 15.76
CA GLY A 276 12.68 8.67 15.30
C GLY A 276 11.20 8.64 15.61
N TYR A 277 10.60 9.82 15.54
CA TYR A 277 9.16 10.00 15.72
C TYR A 277 8.65 10.93 14.63
N ASP A 278 7.57 10.55 13.97
CA ASP A 278 6.81 11.47 13.14
C ASP A 278 5.95 12.42 14.00
N ARG A 279 5.23 13.33 13.33
CA ARG A 279 4.43 14.32 14.06
C ARG A 279 3.31 13.69 14.87
N ALA A 280 2.68 12.63 14.38
CA ALA A 280 1.55 11.99 15.04
C ALA A 280 1.96 11.30 16.34
N ILE A 281 3.21 10.80 16.39
CA ILE A 281 3.75 10.05 17.54
C ILE A 281 4.51 10.96 18.50
N ALA A 282 5.12 12.02 18.00
CA ALA A 282 5.97 12.89 18.82
C ALA A 282 5.28 13.40 20.09
N ASP A 283 3.98 13.69 20.02
CA ASP A 283 3.20 14.17 21.17
C ASP A 283 3.09 13.14 22.29
N TYR A 284 3.27 11.85 22.00
CA TYR A 284 3.25 10.77 23.01
C TYR A 284 4.62 10.55 23.68
N TYR A 285 5.71 10.73 22.94
CA TYR A 285 7.05 10.34 23.38
C TYR A 285 8.00 11.51 23.64
N VAL A 286 7.77 12.66 23.04
CA VAL A 286 8.63 13.83 23.17
C VAL A 286 8.07 14.76 24.24
N THR A 287 8.70 14.75 25.41
CA THR A 287 8.27 15.59 26.56
C THR A 287 8.93 16.98 26.54
N ASP A 288 9.93 17.22 25.68
CA ASP A 288 10.58 18.52 25.56
C ASP A 288 9.74 19.47 24.71
N SER A 289 9.16 20.47 25.33
CA SER A 289 8.34 21.51 24.70
C SER A 289 9.08 22.36 23.64
N LYS A 290 10.37 22.14 23.45
CA LYS A 290 11.19 22.80 22.42
C LYS A 290 11.16 22.09 21.06
N VAL A 291 10.64 20.87 21.00
CA VAL A 291 10.55 20.11 19.75
C VAL A 291 9.27 20.55 19.03
N ASP A 292 9.42 21.50 18.12
CA ASP A 292 8.33 22.01 17.28
C ASP A 292 8.65 21.71 15.81
N PHE A 293 7.88 20.78 15.21
CA PHE A 293 7.92 20.48 13.77
C PHE A 293 6.54 20.04 13.30
N ASN A 294 6.17 20.41 12.09
CA ASN A 294 4.87 20.04 11.51
C ASN A 294 4.96 18.88 10.53
N GLU A 295 6.13 18.66 9.93
CA GLU A 295 6.39 17.66 8.90
C GLU A 295 7.77 17.05 9.07
N GLY A 296 7.91 15.77 8.66
CA GLY A 296 9.16 15.03 8.72
C GLY A 296 9.27 14.14 9.95
N ILE A 297 10.45 13.56 10.15
CA ILE A 297 10.76 12.65 11.23
C ILE A 297 11.79 13.29 12.16
N TYR A 298 11.43 13.51 13.41
CA TYR A 298 12.36 13.95 14.45
C TYR A 298 13.26 12.81 14.88
N ILE A 299 14.57 13.00 14.84
CA ILE A 299 15.55 12.03 15.34
C ILE A 299 15.69 12.18 16.86
N ALA A 300 15.20 11.20 17.61
CA ALA A 300 15.33 11.15 19.04
C ALA A 300 16.71 10.65 19.49
N SER A 301 17.24 9.64 18.78
CA SER A 301 18.57 9.12 19.01
C SER A 301 19.20 8.56 17.75
N VAL A 302 20.54 8.48 17.75
CA VAL A 302 21.32 7.91 16.64
C VAL A 302 22.18 6.79 17.20
N GLN A 303 22.12 5.60 16.61
CA GLN A 303 22.91 4.44 17.01
C GLN A 303 24.37 4.66 16.69
N GLN A 304 25.24 4.48 17.67
CA GLN A 304 26.69 4.61 17.47
C GLN A 304 27.20 3.58 16.46
N GLY A 305 27.95 4.06 15.47
CA GLY A 305 28.44 3.21 14.38
C GLY A 305 27.43 2.90 13.28
N GLY A 306 26.16 3.29 13.45
CA GLY A 306 25.15 3.19 12.39
C GLY A 306 25.38 4.16 11.25
N GLY A 307 24.69 3.95 10.14
CA GLY A 307 24.84 4.77 8.94
C GLY A 307 24.57 6.25 9.15
N ALA A 308 23.51 6.58 9.90
CA ALA A 308 23.17 7.96 10.25
C ALA A 308 24.26 8.64 11.08
N ALA A 309 24.80 7.93 12.10
CA ALA A 309 25.90 8.47 12.93
C ALA A 309 27.16 8.75 12.08
N ASN A 310 27.52 7.80 11.22
CA ASN A 310 28.68 7.92 10.32
C ASN A 310 28.52 9.07 9.31
N ALA A 311 27.30 9.36 8.89
CA ALA A 311 26.99 10.50 8.03
C ALA A 311 26.91 11.84 8.77
N GLY A 312 26.92 11.81 10.13
CA GLY A 312 26.88 13.00 10.98
C GLY A 312 25.47 13.55 11.22
N LEU A 313 24.44 12.71 11.13
CA LEU A 313 23.11 13.01 11.67
C LEU A 313 23.16 12.95 13.19
N LEU A 314 22.35 13.76 13.86
CA LEU A 314 22.33 13.91 15.30
C LEU A 314 20.90 13.86 15.83
N ALA A 315 20.75 13.55 17.12
CA ALA A 315 19.50 13.78 17.81
C ALA A 315 19.09 15.26 17.71
N GLY A 316 17.83 15.53 17.46
CA GLY A 316 17.29 16.86 17.22
C GLY A 316 17.21 17.27 15.74
N ASP A 317 17.78 16.51 14.81
CA ASP A 317 17.55 16.70 13.37
C ASP A 317 16.13 16.27 12.99
N ILE A 318 15.57 16.93 11.97
CA ILE A 318 14.25 16.57 11.43
C ILE A 318 14.43 16.16 9.97
N ILE A 319 14.29 14.87 9.69
CA ILE A 319 14.35 14.33 8.32
C ILE A 319 13.13 14.85 7.54
N LYS A 320 13.37 15.39 6.35
CA LYS A 320 12.32 15.92 5.47
C LYS A 320 12.13 15.05 4.22
N GLU A 321 13.24 14.56 3.65
CA GLU A 321 13.22 13.79 2.41
C GLU A 321 14.29 12.70 2.46
N ILE A 322 13.98 11.54 1.87
CA ILE A 322 14.95 10.48 1.59
C ILE A 322 14.87 10.17 0.11
N ASN A 323 16.02 10.21 -0.59
CA ASN A 323 16.13 10.08 -2.06
C ASN A 323 15.20 11.05 -2.82
N GLY A 324 14.99 12.27 -2.28
CA GLY A 324 14.07 13.27 -2.84
C GLY A 324 12.59 12.99 -2.61
N VAL A 325 12.24 11.90 -1.95
CA VAL A 325 10.86 11.57 -1.56
C VAL A 325 10.54 12.20 -0.20
N LYS A 326 9.46 12.96 -0.13
CA LYS A 326 8.98 13.55 1.12
C LYS A 326 8.66 12.45 2.13
N THR A 327 9.27 12.53 3.32
CA THR A 327 9.24 11.48 4.34
C THR A 327 8.66 12.04 5.63
N ASN A 328 7.34 11.92 5.78
CA ASN A 328 6.61 12.50 6.90
C ASN A 328 6.23 11.48 7.97
N THR A 329 6.33 10.17 7.68
CA THR A 329 5.92 9.10 8.57
C THR A 329 7.01 8.06 8.70
N MET A 330 7.03 7.34 9.83
CA MET A 330 7.99 6.26 10.06
C MET A 330 7.80 5.12 9.05
N LEU A 331 6.54 4.82 8.69
CA LEU A 331 6.24 3.79 7.69
C LEU A 331 6.79 4.17 6.31
N LYS A 332 6.65 5.45 5.90
CA LYS A 332 7.21 5.93 4.62
C LYS A 332 8.73 5.88 4.60
N MET A 333 9.38 6.17 5.72
CA MET A 333 10.83 5.98 5.86
C MET A 333 11.22 4.51 5.66
N LYS A 334 10.55 3.57 6.35
CA LYS A 334 10.80 2.14 6.21
C LYS A 334 10.58 1.68 4.76
N GLU A 335 9.49 2.09 4.12
CA GLU A 335 9.20 1.76 2.72
C GLU A 335 10.35 2.14 1.77
N ILE A 336 10.91 3.35 1.93
CA ILE A 336 12.02 3.82 1.11
C ILE A 336 13.30 3.03 1.41
N LEU A 337 13.59 2.77 2.68
CA LEU A 337 14.79 2.05 3.10
C LEU A 337 14.75 0.59 2.66
N TYR A 338 13.61 -0.09 2.79
CA TYR A 338 13.41 -1.48 2.41
C TYR A 338 13.55 -1.74 0.89
N ALA A 339 13.52 -0.68 0.08
CA ALA A 339 13.78 -0.75 -1.35
C ALA A 339 15.26 -0.57 -1.72
N VAL A 340 16.16 -0.49 -0.72
CA VAL A 340 17.60 -0.23 -0.93
C VAL A 340 18.42 -1.32 -0.26
N ASP A 341 19.39 -1.89 -0.95
CA ASP A 341 20.24 -2.96 -0.42
C ASP A 341 21.19 -2.46 0.68
N ALA A 342 21.47 -3.33 1.65
CA ALA A 342 22.44 -3.03 2.71
C ALA A 342 23.83 -2.73 2.12
N GLY A 343 24.44 -1.64 2.58
CA GLY A 343 25.71 -1.11 2.07
C GLY A 343 25.55 -0.03 1.01
N GLU A 344 24.36 0.16 0.44
CA GLU A 344 24.07 1.26 -0.47
C GLU A 344 23.82 2.58 0.27
N LYS A 345 23.75 3.66 -0.49
CA LYS A 345 23.55 5.01 0.04
C LYS A 345 22.18 5.53 -0.27
N VAL A 346 21.57 6.17 0.71
CA VAL A 346 20.40 7.02 0.54
C VAL A 346 20.77 8.47 0.80
N SER A 347 20.21 9.38 -0.02
CA SER A 347 20.38 10.83 0.18
C SER A 347 19.34 11.32 1.18
N VAL A 348 19.75 11.74 2.36
CA VAL A 348 18.87 12.22 3.44
C VAL A 348 18.94 13.73 3.52
N THR A 349 17.81 14.39 3.28
CA THR A 349 17.64 15.82 3.49
C THR A 349 16.93 16.05 4.83
N PHE A 350 17.57 16.83 5.69
CA PHE A 350 17.11 17.11 7.03
C PHE A 350 17.26 18.58 7.40
N GLU A 351 16.56 19.00 8.43
CA GLU A 351 16.65 20.33 9.00
C GLU A 351 17.35 20.25 10.37
N ARG A 352 18.37 21.12 10.57
CA ARG A 352 19.09 21.29 11.84
C ARG A 352 19.16 22.79 12.15
N ASN A 353 18.61 23.19 13.29
CA ASN A 353 18.54 24.59 13.72
C ASN A 353 17.94 25.54 12.64
N GLY A 354 16.87 25.09 11.96
CA GLY A 354 16.21 25.85 10.91
C GLY A 354 16.97 25.88 9.56
N GLN A 355 18.07 25.15 9.43
CA GLN A 355 18.84 25.07 8.19
C GLN A 355 18.69 23.70 7.52
N LYS A 356 18.27 23.69 6.25
CA LYS A 356 18.16 22.49 5.41
C LYS A 356 19.58 22.03 5.00
N GLN A 357 19.87 20.74 5.21
CA GLN A 357 21.12 20.07 4.87
C GLN A 357 20.82 18.74 4.19
N THR A 358 21.78 18.23 3.40
CA THR A 358 21.67 16.92 2.77
C THR A 358 22.95 16.12 3.03
N LYS A 359 22.81 14.83 3.34
CA LYS A 359 23.91 13.88 3.56
C LYS A 359 23.60 12.54 2.91
N ASP A 360 24.66 11.89 2.43
CA ASP A 360 24.57 10.48 2.03
C ASP A 360 24.73 9.60 3.27
N VAL A 361 23.77 8.74 3.50
CA VAL A 361 23.73 7.76 4.59
C VAL A 361 23.84 6.37 4.01
N VAL A 362 24.79 5.57 4.47
CA VAL A 362 24.89 4.15 4.10
C VAL A 362 23.91 3.38 4.96
N VAL A 363 22.97 2.65 4.34
CA VAL A 363 22.04 1.78 5.07
C VAL A 363 22.70 0.46 5.44
N THR A 364 22.27 -0.14 6.54
CA THR A 364 22.78 -1.42 7.04
C THR A 364 21.62 -2.38 7.28
N SER A 365 21.86 -3.69 7.25
CA SER A 365 20.85 -4.65 7.71
C SER A 365 20.50 -4.40 9.17
N GLU A 366 19.24 -4.57 9.51
CA GLU A 366 18.78 -4.61 10.89
C GLU A 366 19.39 -5.83 11.60
N GLN A 367 19.98 -5.65 12.79
CA GLN A 367 20.67 -6.71 13.55
C GLN A 367 19.74 -7.34 14.59
#